data_f6b701968b0a082627285db4c7d3259f
#
_entry.id   f6b701968b0a082627285db4c7d3259f
#
_cell.length_a   1.000
_cell.length_b   1.000
_cell.length_c   1.000
_cell.angle_alpha   90.00
_cell.angle_beta   90.00
_cell.angle_gamma   90.00
#
_symmetry.space_group_name_H-M   'P 1'
#
loop_
_entity.id
_entity.type
_entity.pdbx_description
1 polymer ?
#
loop_
_entity_poly.entity_id
_entity_poly.type
_entity_poly.pdbx_seq_one_letter_code
_entity_poly.pdbx_strand_id
1 'polypeptide(L)'
;MGVKEEMGVGVADAGYWSEANVKDASGTMPELLIATKKDWKQREAIREQEPPRGRIPDGLSERERMERKLLTKRGKRLYSKRGQMIEAVFGQIKEVRRMRRFIRRGLSACASEWKLMCATHNLLKLFRSGKACRV
;
A
#
# COMPACT_ATOMS: atom_id res chain seq x y z
N MET A 1 25.67 -6.04 0.74
CA MET A 1 25.11 -5.16 1.78
C MET A 1 23.60 -5.11 1.59
N GLY A 2 22.88 -5.88 2.40
CA GLY A 2 21.41 -5.85 2.37
C GLY A 2 20.91 -4.61 3.11
N VAL A 3 19.99 -3.89 2.48
CA VAL A 3 19.26 -2.80 3.16
C VAL A 3 18.38 -3.45 4.22
N LYS A 4 18.80 -3.39 5.47
CA LYS A 4 18.02 -3.79 6.64
C LYS A 4 17.04 -2.67 7.03
N GLU A 5 16.22 -2.21 6.10
CA GLU A 5 15.09 -1.38 6.45
C GLU A 5 13.87 -2.31 6.61
N GLU A 6 13.49 -2.57 7.85
CA GLU A 6 12.26 -3.28 8.16
C GLU A 6 11.07 -2.45 7.70
N MET A 7 10.16 -3.07 6.94
CA MET A 7 8.90 -2.43 6.59
C MET A 7 8.06 -2.24 7.85
N GLY A 8 7.82 -1.00 8.25
CA GLY A 8 7.10 -0.70 9.48
C GLY A 8 5.59 -0.95 9.40
N VAL A 9 4.93 -0.62 8.29
CA VAL A 9 3.47 -0.75 8.10
C VAL A 9 3.14 -0.96 6.64
N GLY A 10 2.31 -1.97 6.35
CA GLY A 10 1.68 -2.19 5.05
C GLY A 10 0.27 -1.58 5.02
N VAL A 11 -0.09 -0.90 3.94
CA VAL A 11 -1.43 -0.34 3.75
C VAL A 11 -2.04 -0.88 2.47
N ALA A 12 -3.23 -1.50 2.57
CA ALA A 12 -3.91 -2.12 1.44
C ALA A 12 -5.37 -1.66 1.31
N ASP A 13 -5.94 -1.85 0.12
CA ASP A 13 -7.35 -1.58 -0.12
C ASP A 13 -8.26 -2.75 0.29
N ALA A 14 -9.59 -2.53 0.17
CA ALA A 14 -10.58 -3.52 0.58
C ALA A 14 -10.59 -4.81 -0.25
N GLY A 15 -9.97 -4.81 -1.43
CA GLY A 15 -9.83 -6.02 -2.25
C GLY A 15 -8.91 -7.07 -1.63
N TYR A 16 -8.03 -6.65 -0.73
CA TYR A 16 -7.13 -7.54 0.01
C TYR A 16 -7.68 -7.98 1.37
N TRP A 17 -8.89 -7.54 1.71
CA TRP A 17 -9.50 -7.92 2.99
C TRP A 17 -9.90 -9.39 2.99
N SER A 18 -9.29 -10.17 3.86
CA SER A 18 -9.78 -11.47 4.33
C SER A 18 -9.27 -11.72 5.74
N GLU A 19 -10.01 -12.48 6.54
CA GLU A 19 -9.56 -12.84 7.88
C GLU A 19 -8.30 -13.70 7.84
N ALA A 20 -8.16 -14.54 6.81
CA ALA A 20 -6.95 -15.34 6.59
C ALA A 20 -5.74 -14.44 6.36
N ASN A 21 -5.83 -13.47 5.47
CA ASN A 21 -4.72 -12.52 5.20
C ASN A 21 -4.31 -11.74 6.45
N VAL A 22 -5.26 -11.38 7.31
CA VAL A 22 -4.96 -10.66 8.55
C VAL A 22 -4.27 -11.56 9.56
N LYS A 23 -4.70 -12.83 9.68
CA LYS A 23 -4.08 -13.82 10.59
C LYS A 23 -2.68 -14.20 10.13
N ASP A 24 -2.48 -14.48 8.85
CA ASP A 24 -1.17 -14.84 8.29
C ASP A 24 -0.15 -13.71 8.46
N ALA A 25 -0.60 -12.46 8.35
CA ALA A 25 0.26 -11.31 8.53
C ALA A 25 0.64 -11.01 9.99
N SER A 26 -0.10 -11.55 10.96
CA SER A 26 0.11 -11.22 12.38
C SER A 26 1.36 -11.86 13.01
N GLY A 27 2.01 -12.82 12.34
CA GLY A 27 3.15 -13.57 12.88
C GLY A 27 4.53 -13.18 12.35
N THR A 28 4.64 -12.64 11.15
CA THR A 28 5.93 -12.45 10.44
C THR A 28 6.05 -11.18 9.63
N MET A 29 4.99 -10.43 9.50
CA MET A 29 4.90 -9.25 8.62
C MET A 29 4.79 -7.95 9.41
N PRO A 30 5.15 -6.80 8.78
CA PRO A 30 4.88 -5.50 9.36
C PRO A 30 3.39 -5.32 9.64
N GLU A 31 3.04 -4.44 10.58
CA GLU A 31 1.64 -4.12 10.87
C GLU A 31 0.86 -3.82 9.58
N LEU A 32 -0.27 -4.52 9.37
CA LEU A 32 -1.14 -4.29 8.23
C LEU A 32 -2.32 -3.38 8.58
N LEU A 33 -2.61 -2.43 7.69
CA LEU A 33 -3.80 -1.61 7.68
C LEU A 33 -4.56 -1.86 6.37
N ILE A 34 -5.60 -2.68 6.42
CA ILE A 34 -6.41 -3.05 5.25
C ILE A 34 -7.76 -2.38 5.36
N ALA A 35 -8.21 -1.68 4.31
CA ALA A 35 -9.55 -1.12 4.28
C ALA A 35 -10.60 -2.23 4.36
N THR A 36 -11.62 -2.03 5.17
CA THR A 36 -12.73 -2.98 5.34
C THR A 36 -13.95 -2.61 4.51
N LYS A 37 -13.95 -1.40 3.95
CA LYS A 37 -15.01 -0.82 3.12
C LYS A 37 -14.45 -0.40 1.77
N LYS A 38 -15.30 -0.29 0.74
CA LYS A 38 -14.92 0.28 -0.56
C LYS A 38 -14.24 1.63 -0.36
N ASP A 39 -13.26 1.94 -1.18
CA ASP A 39 -12.33 3.07 -0.99
C ASP A 39 -13.02 4.40 -0.66
N TRP A 40 -14.09 4.75 -1.39
CA TRP A 40 -14.81 6.00 -1.14
C TRP A 40 -15.53 6.02 0.22
N LYS A 41 -16.16 4.89 0.64
CA LYS A 41 -16.79 4.76 1.98
C LYS A 41 -15.76 4.76 3.10
N GLN A 42 -14.58 4.21 2.85
CA GLN A 42 -13.50 4.23 3.82
C GLN A 42 -12.92 5.64 3.98
N ARG A 43 -12.76 6.38 2.89
CA ARG A 43 -12.31 7.79 2.93
C ARG A 43 -13.33 8.69 3.62
N GLU A 44 -14.62 8.48 3.37
CA GLU A 44 -15.72 9.19 4.04
C GLU A 44 -15.71 8.91 5.56
N ALA A 45 -15.68 7.65 5.97
CA ALA A 45 -15.61 7.27 7.38
C ALA A 45 -14.37 7.85 8.09
N ILE A 46 -13.21 7.83 7.43
CA ILE A 46 -11.97 8.43 7.95
C ILE A 46 -12.11 9.95 8.14
N ARG A 47 -12.87 10.62 7.27
CA ARG A 47 -13.07 12.08 7.31
C ARG A 47 -14.08 12.49 8.37
N GLU A 48 -15.20 11.77 8.46
CA GLU A 48 -16.35 12.17 9.28
C GLU A 48 -16.30 11.65 10.72
N GLN A 49 -15.76 10.45 10.95
CA GLN A 49 -15.76 9.89 12.27
C GLN A 49 -14.60 10.41 13.13
N GLU A 50 -14.87 10.73 14.38
CA GLU A 50 -13.82 11.08 15.33
C GLU A 50 -12.90 9.88 15.64
N PRO A 51 -11.62 10.14 15.89
CA PRO A 51 -10.70 9.07 16.29
C PRO A 51 -11.16 8.42 17.59
N PRO A 52 -11.27 7.09 17.65
CA PRO A 52 -11.65 6.38 18.86
C PRO A 52 -10.60 6.61 19.95
N ARG A 53 -11.05 6.83 21.17
CA ARG A 53 -10.20 6.98 22.36
C ARG A 53 -10.05 5.65 23.08
N GLY A 54 -8.92 5.48 23.76
CA GLY A 54 -8.66 4.30 24.59
C GLY A 54 -8.15 3.08 23.83
N ARG A 55 -7.87 2.01 24.60
CA ARG A 55 -7.39 0.72 24.09
C ARG A 55 -8.48 0.04 23.24
N ILE A 56 -8.04 -0.79 22.29
CA ILE A 56 -8.96 -1.65 21.52
C ILE A 56 -9.59 -2.66 22.50
N PRO A 57 -10.94 -2.72 22.64
CA PRO A 57 -11.59 -3.68 23.53
C PRO A 57 -11.27 -5.13 23.12
N ASP A 58 -11.19 -6.00 24.12
CA ASP A 58 -11.11 -7.43 23.88
C ASP A 58 -12.51 -7.94 23.46
N GLY A 59 -12.57 -8.91 22.54
CA GLY A 59 -13.84 -9.46 22.05
C GLY A 59 -14.37 -8.87 20.74
N LEU A 60 -13.70 -7.88 20.14
CA LEU A 60 -14.01 -7.41 18.79
C LEU A 60 -13.57 -8.41 17.75
N SER A 61 -14.35 -8.55 16.68
CA SER A 61 -13.96 -9.28 15.48
C SER A 61 -12.73 -8.64 14.83
N GLU A 62 -11.97 -9.40 14.03
CA GLU A 62 -10.79 -8.88 13.32
C GLU A 62 -11.16 -7.69 12.42
N ARG A 63 -12.36 -7.70 11.86
CA ARG A 63 -12.86 -6.60 11.05
C ARG A 63 -13.08 -5.33 11.85
N GLU A 64 -13.74 -5.43 12.99
CA GLU A 64 -13.99 -4.29 13.88
C GLU A 64 -12.69 -3.72 14.46
N ARG A 65 -11.75 -4.61 14.81
CA ARG A 65 -10.39 -4.21 15.22
C ARG A 65 -9.68 -3.42 14.15
N MET A 66 -9.76 -3.87 12.89
CA MET A 66 -9.14 -3.18 11.76
C MET A 66 -9.82 -1.83 11.47
N GLU A 67 -11.15 -1.78 11.50
CA GLU A 67 -11.90 -0.52 11.35
C GLU A 67 -11.49 0.49 12.42
N ARG A 68 -11.38 0.04 13.67
CA ARG A 68 -10.93 0.90 14.76
C ARG A 68 -9.49 1.37 14.59
N LYS A 69 -8.57 0.50 14.16
CA LYS A 69 -7.18 0.88 13.85
C LYS A 69 -7.12 1.95 12.75
N LEU A 70 -7.89 1.80 11.68
CA LEU A 70 -7.97 2.76 10.58
C LEU A 70 -8.49 4.13 11.00
N LEU A 71 -9.39 4.18 11.99
CA LEU A 71 -9.97 5.43 12.51
C LEU A 71 -9.06 6.15 13.51
N THR A 72 -8.02 5.52 14.04
CA THR A 72 -7.04 6.21 14.90
C THR A 72 -6.33 7.34 14.16
N LYS A 73 -5.82 8.34 14.87
CA LYS A 73 -5.03 9.44 14.26
C LYS A 73 -3.87 8.90 13.40
N ARG A 74 -3.19 7.84 13.88
CA ARG A 74 -2.11 7.17 13.15
C ARG A 74 -2.64 6.46 11.90
N GLY A 75 -3.71 5.67 12.04
CA GLY A 75 -4.34 4.94 10.94
C GLY A 75 -4.85 5.87 9.83
N LYS A 76 -5.54 6.94 10.18
CA LYS A 76 -6.01 7.97 9.24
C LYS A 76 -4.85 8.58 8.45
N ARG A 77 -3.75 8.96 9.13
CA ARG A 77 -2.57 9.53 8.48
C ARG A 77 -1.88 8.54 7.54
N LEU A 78 -1.75 7.27 7.94
CA LEU A 78 -1.11 6.25 7.11
C LEU A 78 -1.99 5.89 5.91
N TYR A 79 -3.28 5.70 6.11
CA TYR A 79 -4.20 5.36 5.03
C TYR A 79 -4.33 6.49 3.98
N SER A 80 -4.34 7.75 4.40
CA SER A 80 -4.38 8.88 3.47
C SER A 80 -3.15 8.97 2.54
N LYS A 81 -1.98 8.51 3.01
CA LYS A 81 -0.76 8.46 2.20
C LYS A 81 -0.82 7.40 1.09
N ARG A 82 -1.67 6.37 1.23
CA ARG A 82 -1.78 5.28 0.26
C ARG A 82 -2.04 5.78 -1.17
N GLY A 83 -3.06 6.61 -1.34
CA GLY A 83 -3.41 7.18 -2.64
C GLY A 83 -2.24 7.96 -3.25
N GLN A 84 -1.61 8.82 -2.47
CA GLN A 84 -0.50 9.64 -2.94
C GLN A 84 0.69 8.81 -3.44
N MET A 85 1.03 7.71 -2.76
CA MET A 85 2.16 6.86 -3.16
C MET A 85 1.86 6.07 -4.44
N ILE A 86 0.68 5.46 -4.52
CA ILE A 86 0.30 4.60 -5.65
C ILE A 86 -0.01 5.45 -6.89
N GLU A 87 -0.78 6.52 -6.75
CA GLU A 87 -1.16 7.42 -7.83
C GLU A 87 0.06 8.09 -8.45
N ALA A 88 1.05 8.51 -7.66
CA ALA A 88 2.28 9.09 -8.16
C ALA A 88 3.10 8.10 -9.00
N VAL A 89 3.20 6.83 -8.58
CA VAL A 89 3.92 5.79 -9.34
C VAL A 89 3.20 5.49 -10.64
N PHE A 90 1.89 5.25 -10.62
CA PHE A 90 1.11 4.99 -11.83
C PHE A 90 1.03 6.20 -12.75
N GLY A 91 0.96 7.42 -12.20
CA GLY A 91 1.05 8.66 -12.97
C GLY A 91 2.38 8.75 -13.74
N GLN A 92 3.50 8.49 -13.08
CA GLN A 92 4.80 8.46 -13.76
C GLN A 92 4.89 7.38 -14.84
N ILE A 93 4.38 6.17 -14.57
CA ILE A 93 4.40 5.08 -15.54
C ILE A 93 3.53 5.42 -16.77
N LYS A 94 2.32 5.93 -16.56
CA LYS A 94 1.36 6.20 -17.64
C LYS A 94 1.70 7.47 -18.42
N GLU A 95 2.02 8.57 -17.71
CA GLU A 95 2.16 9.88 -18.35
C GLU A 95 3.61 10.16 -18.79
N VAL A 96 4.59 9.95 -17.91
CA VAL A 96 5.99 10.25 -18.21
C VAL A 96 6.62 9.18 -19.10
N ARG A 97 6.34 7.91 -18.80
CA ARG A 97 6.87 6.77 -19.57
C ARG A 97 5.93 6.28 -20.67
N ARG A 98 4.75 6.88 -20.79
CA ARG A 98 3.75 6.61 -21.82
C ARG A 98 3.28 5.15 -21.89
N MET A 99 3.47 4.37 -20.83
CA MET A 99 2.98 3.01 -20.75
C MET A 99 1.51 2.99 -20.31
N ARG A 100 0.61 3.29 -21.26
CA ARG A 100 -0.84 3.30 -21.01
C ARG A 100 -1.50 1.96 -21.32
N ARG A 101 -0.82 1.06 -22.06
CA ARG A 101 -1.28 -0.27 -22.43
C ARG A 101 -0.11 -1.21 -22.63
N PHE A 102 -0.33 -2.50 -22.50
CA PHE A 102 0.63 -3.51 -22.88
C PHE A 102 0.70 -3.61 -24.42
N ILE A 103 1.90 -3.75 -24.96
CA ILE A 103 2.15 -3.91 -26.39
C ILE A 103 2.03 -5.39 -26.78
N ARG A 104 2.45 -6.27 -25.88
CA ARG A 104 2.42 -7.72 -26.07
C ARG A 104 1.09 -8.33 -25.62
N ARG A 105 0.77 -9.51 -26.15
CA ARG A 105 -0.39 -10.32 -25.75
C ARG A 105 0.04 -11.55 -24.99
N GLY A 106 -0.81 -12.02 -24.08
CA GLY A 106 -0.53 -13.16 -23.20
C GLY A 106 0.05 -12.76 -21.87
N LEU A 107 -0.32 -13.51 -20.82
CA LEU A 107 0.01 -13.17 -19.43
C LEU A 107 1.53 -13.10 -19.20
N SER A 108 2.28 -14.08 -19.69
CA SER A 108 3.74 -14.14 -19.52
C SER A 108 4.45 -12.96 -20.19
N ALA A 109 4.04 -12.60 -21.41
CA ALA A 109 4.61 -11.48 -22.14
C ALA A 109 4.28 -10.14 -21.48
N CYS A 110 3.03 -9.94 -21.06
CA CYS A 110 2.62 -8.74 -20.31
C CYS A 110 3.33 -8.64 -18.95
N ALA A 111 3.51 -9.76 -18.25
CA ALA A 111 4.25 -9.79 -16.99
C ALA A 111 5.72 -9.40 -17.19
N SER A 112 6.35 -9.84 -18.26
CA SER A 112 7.75 -9.45 -18.59
C SER A 112 7.86 -7.97 -18.93
N GLU A 113 6.92 -7.45 -19.71
CA GLU A 113 6.84 -6.02 -20.02
C GLU A 113 6.63 -5.16 -18.77
N TRP A 114 5.76 -5.60 -17.86
CA TRP A 114 5.53 -4.93 -16.57
C TRP A 114 6.77 -4.94 -15.68
N LYS A 115 7.46 -6.09 -15.57
CA LYS A 115 8.71 -6.20 -14.80
C LYS A 115 9.79 -5.26 -15.33
N LEU A 116 9.96 -5.16 -16.64
CA LEU A 116 10.90 -4.23 -17.27
C LEU A 116 10.55 -2.78 -16.94
N MET A 117 9.27 -2.42 -16.99
CA MET A 117 8.79 -1.08 -16.65
C MET A 117 9.06 -0.74 -15.18
N CYS A 118 8.76 -1.67 -14.27
CA CYS A 118 9.06 -1.50 -12.84
C CYS A 118 10.58 -1.37 -12.58
N ALA A 119 11.40 -2.19 -13.24
CA ALA A 119 12.86 -2.14 -13.11
C ALA A 119 13.40 -0.78 -13.54
N THR A 120 12.99 -0.28 -14.70
CA THR A 120 13.43 1.04 -15.20
C THR A 120 12.90 2.19 -14.33
N HIS A 121 11.69 2.07 -13.75
CA HIS A 121 11.18 3.05 -12.80
C HIS A 121 12.04 3.10 -11.52
N ASN A 122 12.36 1.94 -10.96
CA ASN A 122 13.17 1.83 -9.76
C ASN A 122 14.62 2.30 -10.01
N LEU A 123 15.20 1.98 -11.16
CA LEU A 123 16.52 2.45 -11.54
C LEU A 123 16.59 3.99 -11.60
N LEU A 124 15.58 4.64 -12.20
CA LEU A 124 15.49 6.09 -12.22
C LEU A 124 15.35 6.70 -10.81
N LYS A 125 14.57 6.07 -9.94
CA LYS A 125 14.46 6.47 -8.52
C LYS A 125 15.82 6.38 -7.83
N LEU A 126 16.52 5.27 -8.02
CA LEU A 126 17.83 5.03 -7.42
C LEU A 126 18.84 6.09 -7.91
N PHE A 127 18.88 6.36 -9.20
CA PHE A 127 19.73 7.40 -9.78
C PHE A 127 19.42 8.78 -9.19
N ARG A 128 18.15 9.17 -9.13
CA ARG A 128 17.74 10.49 -8.59
C ARG A 128 17.95 10.62 -7.09
N SER A 129 18.01 9.51 -6.35
CA SER A 129 18.28 9.53 -4.91
C SER A 129 19.75 9.85 -4.57
N GLY A 130 20.63 9.91 -5.55
CA GLY A 130 22.08 10.11 -5.35
C GLY A 130 22.79 8.94 -4.67
N LYS A 131 22.08 7.84 -4.39
CA LYS A 131 22.66 6.65 -3.75
C LYS A 131 23.36 5.70 -4.73
N ALA A 132 23.15 5.89 -6.05
CA ALA A 132 23.68 5.01 -7.08
C ALA A 132 25.13 5.30 -7.50
N CYS A 133 25.70 6.44 -7.08
CA CYS A 133 27.03 6.89 -7.52
C CYS A 133 28.06 6.97 -6.38
N ARG A 134 27.96 6.10 -5.38
CA ARG A 134 29.06 5.91 -4.41
C ARG A 134 29.74 4.58 -4.74
N VAL A 135 30.59 4.60 -5.75
CA VAL A 135 31.67 3.64 -5.95
C VAL A 135 32.92 4.25 -5.32
#